data_ddeaec64a5ee6865ba285d12227e63dc
#
_entry.id   ddeaec64a5ee6865ba285d12227e63dc
#
_cell.length_a   1.000
_cell.length_b   1.000
_cell.length_c   1.000
_cell.angle_alpha   90.00
_cell.angle_beta   90.00
_cell.angle_gamma   90.00
#
_symmetry.space_group_name_H-M   'P 1'
#
loop_
_entity.id
_entity.type
_entity.pdbx_description
1 polymer ?
#
loop_
_entity_poly.entity_id
_entity_poly.type
_entity_poly.pdbx_seq_one_letter_code
_entity_poly.pdbx_strand_id
1 'polypeptide(L)' 'MLDALNRGDFDTVESLGHGMKGAGGMYGFQAITDIGAGLEQAAESADTDASRKWAGELSRYLNRVEIVSD' A
#
# COMPACT_ATOMS: atom_id res chain seq x y z
N MET A 1 6.80 -4.71 2.95
CA MET A 1 6.27 -3.39 3.31
C MET A 1 6.30 -3.11 4.81
N LEU A 2 5.81 -4.05 5.63
CA LEU A 2 5.83 -3.83 7.08
C LEU A 2 7.24 -3.69 7.64
N ASP A 3 8.21 -4.40 7.07
CA ASP A 3 9.61 -4.26 7.46
C ASP A 3 10.11 -2.84 7.22
N ALA A 4 9.77 -2.26 6.08
CA ALA A 4 10.17 -0.90 5.76
C ALA A 4 9.56 0.09 6.74
N LEU A 5 8.28 -0.08 7.10
CA LEU A 5 7.61 0.76 8.08
C LEU A 5 8.27 0.66 9.46
N ASN A 6 8.60 -0.56 9.87
CA ASN A 6 9.23 -0.80 11.18
C ASN A 6 10.60 -0.15 11.27
N ARG A 7 11.31 -0.03 10.14
CA ARG A 7 12.61 0.61 10.09
C ARG A 7 12.53 2.12 9.83
N GLY A 8 11.31 2.63 9.59
CA GLY A 8 11.13 4.03 9.23
C GLY A 8 11.59 4.35 7.81
N ASP A 9 11.64 3.35 6.93
CA ASP A 9 12.08 3.50 5.55
C ASP A 9 10.92 3.97 4.67
N PHE A 10 10.60 5.25 4.78
CA PHE A 10 9.49 5.83 4.04
C PHE A 10 9.77 5.94 2.54
N ASP A 11 11.02 6.00 2.13
CA ASP A 11 11.36 6.03 0.71
C ASP A 11 10.92 4.76 0.01
N THR A 12 11.14 3.60 0.64
CA THR A 12 10.69 2.33 0.11
C THR A 12 9.16 2.26 0.07
N VAL A 13 8.50 2.70 1.13
CA VAL A 13 7.04 2.70 1.20
C VAL A 13 6.45 3.61 0.12
N GLU A 14 7.04 4.78 -0.10
CA GLU A 14 6.61 5.71 -1.14
C GLU A 14 6.75 5.08 -2.53
N SER A 15 7.87 4.44 -2.80
CA SER A 15 8.11 3.78 -4.08
C SER A 15 7.11 2.65 -4.33
N LEU A 16 6.84 1.85 -3.31
CA LEU A 16 5.86 0.78 -3.41
C LEU A 16 4.45 1.31 -3.66
N GLY A 17 4.08 2.38 -2.94
CA GLY A 17 2.78 3.01 -3.12
C GLY A 17 2.62 3.58 -4.52
N HIS A 18 3.66 4.23 -5.03
CA HIS A 18 3.65 4.78 -6.37
C HIS A 18 3.50 3.68 -7.43
N GLY A 19 4.23 2.58 -7.27
CA GLY A 19 4.12 1.44 -8.17
C GLY A 19 2.73 0.83 -8.15
N MET A 20 2.14 0.68 -6.97
CA MET A 20 0.78 0.14 -6.83
C MET A 20 -0.25 1.05 -7.47
N LYS A 21 -0.12 2.35 -7.29
CA LYS A 21 -1.03 3.32 -7.90
C LYS A 21 -1.00 3.20 -9.43
N GLY A 22 0.20 3.12 -10.01
CA GLY A 22 0.36 2.95 -11.44
C GLY A 22 -0.19 1.62 -11.95
N ALA A 23 0.14 0.54 -11.26
CA ALA A 23 -0.33 -0.81 -11.65
C ALA A 23 -1.85 -0.91 -11.52
N GLY A 24 -2.42 -0.38 -10.44
CA GLY A 24 -3.86 -0.39 -10.24
C GLY A 24 -4.60 0.34 -11.36
N GLY A 25 -4.08 1.50 -11.77
CA GLY A 25 -4.65 2.27 -12.87
C GLY A 25 -4.55 1.52 -14.19
N MET A 26 -3.42 0.88 -14.45
CA MET A 26 -3.19 0.15 -15.68
C MET A 26 -4.11 -1.07 -15.82
N TYR A 27 -4.35 -1.78 -14.74
CA TYR A 27 -5.16 -3.00 -14.76
C TYR A 27 -6.61 -2.79 -14.30
N GLY A 28 -6.98 -1.56 -13.97
CA GLY A 28 -8.34 -1.26 -13.57
C GLY A 28 -8.71 -1.68 -12.15
N PHE A 29 -7.74 -1.88 -11.28
CA PHE A 29 -7.98 -2.25 -9.90
C PHE A 29 -8.03 -1.00 -9.03
N GLN A 30 -9.21 -0.45 -8.86
CA GLN A 30 -9.39 0.80 -8.12
C GLN A 30 -8.90 0.71 -6.68
N ALA A 31 -9.14 -0.43 -6.01
CA ALA A 31 -8.71 -0.62 -4.63
C ALA A 31 -7.18 -0.53 -4.51
N ILE A 32 -6.45 -1.14 -5.45
CA ILE A 32 -4.99 -1.09 -5.45
C ILE A 32 -4.51 0.34 -5.73
N THR A 33 -5.17 1.04 -6.64
CA THR A 33 -4.84 2.44 -6.93
C THR A 33 -5.02 3.30 -5.69
N ASP A 34 -6.14 3.15 -4.98
CA ASP A 34 -6.45 3.94 -3.80
C ASP A 34 -5.46 3.66 -2.66
N ILE A 35 -5.16 2.39 -2.42
CA ILE A 35 -4.21 1.99 -1.39
C ILE A 35 -2.83 2.53 -1.73
N GLY A 36 -2.40 2.40 -2.98
CA GLY A 36 -1.11 2.89 -3.43
C GLY A 36 -0.97 4.39 -3.25
N ALA A 37 -2.00 5.14 -3.63
CA ALA A 37 -2.01 6.59 -3.47
C ALA A 37 -1.95 6.99 -1.99
N GLY A 38 -2.68 6.28 -1.14
CA GLY A 38 -2.66 6.54 0.30
C GLY A 38 -1.29 6.27 0.90
N LEU A 39 -0.66 5.16 0.53
CA LEU A 39 0.69 4.82 0.98
C LEU A 39 1.72 5.86 0.54
N GLU A 40 1.64 6.28 -0.72
CA GLU A 40 2.55 7.28 -1.26
C GLU A 40 2.45 8.58 -0.48
N GLN A 41 1.25 9.08 -0.27
CA GLN A 41 1.02 10.30 0.47
C GLN A 41 1.48 10.20 1.93
N ALA A 42 1.14 9.11 2.58
CA ALA A 42 1.52 8.89 3.97
C ALA A 42 3.04 8.85 4.11
N ALA A 43 3.73 8.20 3.17
CA ALA A 43 5.18 8.12 3.19
C ALA A 43 5.82 9.48 2.94
N GLU A 44 5.27 10.28 2.04
CA GLU A 44 5.76 11.63 1.77
C GLU A 44 5.68 12.51 3.01
N SER A 45 4.64 12.33 3.80
CA SER A 45 4.45 13.07 5.06
C SER A 45 5.16 12.42 6.24
N ALA A 46 5.82 11.29 6.03
CA ALA A 46 6.45 10.48 7.07
C ALA A 46 5.45 10.13 8.19
N ASP A 47 4.20 9.87 7.81
CA ASP A 47 3.13 9.57 8.74
C ASP A 47 3.06 8.06 8.97
N THR A 48 3.68 7.59 10.05
CA THR A 48 3.74 6.17 10.37
C THR A 48 2.35 5.56 10.58
N ASP A 49 1.47 6.27 11.28
CA ASP A 49 0.14 5.76 11.58
C ASP A 49 -0.68 5.58 10.29
N ALA A 50 -0.66 6.57 9.41
CA ALA A 50 -1.37 6.48 8.15
C ALA A 50 -0.77 5.39 7.25
N SER A 51 0.56 5.28 7.22
CA SER A 51 1.23 4.25 6.45
C SER A 51 0.84 2.85 6.93
N ARG A 52 0.78 2.65 8.24
CA ARG A 52 0.35 1.36 8.82
C ARG A 52 -1.10 1.06 8.50
N LYS A 53 -1.95 2.08 8.53
CA LYS A 53 -3.37 1.92 8.20
C LYS A 53 -3.51 1.43 6.75
N TRP A 54 -2.81 2.07 5.83
CA TRP A 54 -2.89 1.68 4.42
C TRP A 54 -2.26 0.31 4.17
N ALA A 55 -1.16 -0.01 4.85
CA ALA A 55 -0.56 -1.35 4.77
C ALA A 55 -1.54 -2.41 5.28
N GLY A 56 -2.28 -2.10 6.34
CA GLY A 56 -3.32 -2.99 6.87
C GLY A 56 -4.45 -3.20 5.87
N GLU A 57 -4.86 -2.16 5.17
CA GLU A 57 -5.88 -2.26 4.13
C GLU A 57 -5.41 -3.16 2.98
N LEU A 58 -4.16 -3.01 2.57
CA LEU A 58 -3.57 -3.86 1.55
C LEU A 58 -3.57 -5.32 1.98
N SER A 59 -3.12 -5.58 3.20
CA SER A 59 -3.07 -6.93 3.75
C SER A 59 -4.46 -7.56 3.76
N ARG A 60 -5.46 -6.79 4.16
CA ARG A 60 -6.85 -7.25 4.19
C ARG A 60 -7.36 -7.57 2.79
N TYR A 61 -7.02 -6.73 1.83
CA TYR A 61 -7.39 -6.95 0.44
C TYR A 61 -6.78 -8.24 -0.11
N LEU A 62 -5.49 -8.44 0.14
CA LEU A 62 -4.79 -9.63 -0.34
C LEU A 62 -5.32 -10.91 0.33
N ASN A 63 -5.63 -10.85 1.62
CA ASN A 63 -6.20 -12.00 2.32
C ASN A 63 -7.55 -12.39 1.74
N ARG A 64 -8.35 -11.41 1.35
CA ARG A 64 -9.64 -11.67 0.74
C ARG A 64 -9.50 -12.40 -0.59
N VAL A 65 -8.49 -12.02 -1.37
CA VAL A 65 -8.20 -12.67 -2.64
C VAL A 65 -7.74 -14.12 -2.42
N GLU A 66 -6.89 -14.33 -1.42
CA GLU A 66 -6.40 -15.67 -1.10
C GLU A 66 -7.52 -16.62 -0.66
N ILE A 67 -8.46 -16.13 0.12
CA ILE A 67 -9.59 -16.93 0.57
C ILE A 67 -10.42 -17.43 -0.60
N VAL A 68 -10.57 -16.61 -1.61
CA VAL A 68 -11.35 -16.97 -2.80
C VAL A 68 -10.69 -18.11 -3.58
N SER A 69 -9.38 -18.24 -3.49
CA SER A 69 -8.65 -19.25 -4.25
C SER A 69 -8.79 -20.67 -3.67
N ASP A 70 -9.31 -20.81 -2.47
CA ASP A 70 -9.60 -22.10 -1.90
C ASP A 70 -10.88 -22.67 -2.49
#